data_e8f83040dfc5d625e234cf4dbfcb5e80
#
_entry.id   e8f83040dfc5d625e234cf4dbfcb5e80
#
_cell.length_a   1.000
_cell.length_b   1.000
_cell.length_c   1.000
_cell.angle_alpha   90.00
_cell.angle_beta   90.00
_cell.angle_gamma   90.00
#
_symmetry.space_group_name_H-M   'P 1'
#
loop_
_entity.id
_entity.type
_entity.pdbx_description
1 polymer ?
#
loop_
_entity_poly.entity_id
_entity_poly.type
_entity_poly.pdbx_seq_one_letter_code
_entity_poly.pdbx_strand_id
1 'polypeptide(L)'
;KRAQIIGMLVEGNSMRAITRMVGCSINTVTKLLIDVGTACAEYQDKTLRDLPCKRIQCDEIWNFCYAKEKNVPDDHKGEFGYGDVYTWTAIDADTKLILSFLVGRRDAHYAHIFMLDLESRLKNRVQLTTDGHRAYLTAVENAFGGDIDYAMLVKLYGQPESTKNQRRYSPAECTGIEKNIIYGNPDKKDISTSYVERQNLTMRMSMRRFTRLTNGFSKKIENLEHSVALHFMHYNFARIHKTLRITPAMEVGIADHAWSLEEIVGLIN
;
A
#
# COMPACT_ATOMS: atom_id res chain seq x y z
N LYS A 1 -5.24 22.08 -15.63
CA LYS A 1 -6.48 21.53 -15.03
C LYS A 1 -6.35 20.05 -14.69
N ARG A 2 -5.78 19.17 -15.59
CA ARG A 2 -5.55 17.74 -15.29
C ARG A 2 -4.63 17.58 -14.07
N ALA A 3 -3.45 18.20 -14.06
CA ALA A 3 -2.50 18.16 -12.94
C ALA A 3 -3.12 18.66 -11.62
N GLN A 4 -3.94 19.73 -11.67
CA GLN A 4 -4.67 20.21 -10.50
C GLN A 4 -5.62 19.16 -9.92
N ILE A 5 -6.36 18.41 -10.76
CA ILE A 5 -7.24 17.33 -10.31
C ILE A 5 -6.41 16.21 -9.67
N ILE A 6 -5.31 15.81 -10.30
CA ILE A 6 -4.41 14.77 -9.78
C ILE A 6 -3.81 15.20 -8.44
N GLY A 7 -3.32 16.45 -8.31
CA GLY A 7 -2.83 16.99 -7.05
C GLY A 7 -3.86 16.92 -5.92
N MET A 8 -5.11 17.26 -6.21
CA MET A 8 -6.18 17.15 -5.21
C MET A 8 -6.51 15.69 -4.83
N LEU A 9 -6.39 14.75 -5.78
CA LEU A 9 -6.60 13.32 -5.50
C LEU A 9 -5.53 12.76 -4.57
N VAL A 10 -4.25 13.08 -4.80
CA VAL A 10 -3.13 12.59 -3.99
C VAL A 10 -3.02 13.28 -2.63
N GLU A 11 -3.67 14.43 -2.46
CA GLU A 11 -3.81 15.14 -1.18
C GLU A 11 -5.11 14.76 -0.42
N GLY A 12 -5.76 13.66 -0.79
CA GLY A 12 -6.88 13.09 -0.04
C GLY A 12 -8.22 13.81 -0.18
N ASN A 13 -8.37 14.68 -1.19
CA ASN A 13 -9.66 15.31 -1.44
C ASN A 13 -10.67 14.30 -2.00
N SER A 14 -11.94 14.44 -1.59
CA SER A 14 -13.00 13.63 -2.16
C SER A 14 -13.29 14.05 -3.60
N MET A 15 -13.65 13.08 -4.46
CA MET A 15 -14.00 13.37 -5.87
C MET A 15 -15.09 14.45 -5.98
N ARG A 16 -16.09 14.46 -5.08
CA ARG A 16 -17.13 15.49 -5.02
C ARG A 16 -16.59 16.86 -4.59
N ALA A 17 -15.57 16.92 -3.72
CA ALA A 17 -14.91 18.18 -3.39
C ALA A 17 -14.16 18.72 -4.62
N ILE A 18 -13.42 17.85 -5.31
CA ILE A 18 -12.70 18.21 -6.53
C ILE A 18 -13.64 18.77 -7.60
N THR A 19 -14.81 18.15 -7.82
CA THR A 19 -15.79 18.68 -8.81
C THR A 19 -16.23 20.09 -8.48
N ARG A 20 -16.45 20.42 -7.20
CA ARG A 20 -16.83 21.79 -6.78
C ARG A 20 -15.68 22.79 -6.92
N MET A 21 -14.44 22.37 -6.59
CA MET A 21 -13.28 23.26 -6.62
C MET A 21 -12.80 23.55 -8.05
N VAL A 22 -12.90 22.57 -8.95
CA VAL A 22 -12.36 22.67 -10.32
C VAL A 22 -13.42 23.01 -11.35
N GLY A 23 -14.69 22.94 -10.99
CA GLY A 23 -15.82 23.16 -11.92
C GLY A 23 -15.82 22.12 -13.05
N CYS A 24 -15.87 20.82 -12.69
CA CYS A 24 -15.96 19.72 -13.66
C CYS A 24 -16.87 18.61 -13.17
N SER A 25 -17.30 17.71 -14.08
CA SER A 25 -18.15 16.60 -13.70
C SER A 25 -17.37 15.54 -12.92
N ILE A 26 -18.08 14.73 -12.11
CA ILE A 26 -17.48 13.60 -11.40
C ILE A 26 -16.95 12.55 -12.39
N ASN A 27 -17.61 12.39 -13.54
CA ASN A 27 -17.16 11.47 -14.58
C ASN A 27 -15.82 11.89 -15.17
N THR A 28 -15.56 13.21 -15.31
CA THR A 28 -14.26 13.74 -15.73
C THR A 28 -13.17 13.39 -14.73
N VAL A 29 -13.44 13.54 -13.43
CA VAL A 29 -12.48 13.18 -12.37
C VAL A 29 -12.24 11.68 -12.34
N THR A 30 -13.30 10.86 -12.49
CA THR A 30 -13.19 9.39 -12.48
C THR A 30 -12.41 8.90 -13.70
N LYS A 31 -12.75 9.40 -14.90
CA LYS A 31 -12.02 9.03 -16.12
C LYS A 31 -10.54 9.36 -16.02
N LEU A 32 -10.20 10.57 -15.56
CA LEU A 32 -8.80 10.97 -15.39
C LEU A 32 -8.08 10.09 -14.36
N LEU A 33 -8.73 9.72 -13.25
CA LEU A 33 -8.17 8.79 -12.28
C LEU A 33 -7.86 7.43 -12.92
N ILE A 34 -8.76 6.89 -13.73
CA ILE A 34 -8.57 5.60 -14.41
C ILE A 34 -7.40 5.72 -15.40
N ASP A 35 -7.43 6.70 -16.30
CA ASP A 35 -6.41 6.88 -17.34
C ASP A 35 -5.01 7.02 -16.70
N VAL A 36 -4.86 7.94 -15.73
CA VAL A 36 -3.56 8.17 -15.06
C VAL A 36 -3.18 7.01 -14.15
N GLY A 37 -4.13 6.40 -13.44
CA GLY A 37 -3.86 5.27 -12.56
C GLY A 37 -3.36 4.04 -13.32
N THR A 38 -3.92 3.76 -14.50
CA THR A 38 -3.42 2.70 -15.41
C THR A 38 -1.98 2.99 -15.84
N ALA A 39 -1.72 4.19 -16.36
CA ALA A 39 -0.37 4.58 -16.80
C ALA A 39 0.66 4.55 -15.64
N CYS A 40 0.25 4.97 -14.44
CA CYS A 40 1.09 4.88 -13.24
C CYS A 40 1.41 3.43 -12.84
N ALA A 41 0.44 2.52 -12.93
CA ALA A 41 0.68 1.10 -12.64
C ALA A 41 1.67 0.50 -13.65
N GLU A 42 1.46 0.72 -14.93
CA GLU A 42 2.34 0.24 -16.02
C GLU A 42 3.75 0.81 -15.91
N TYR A 43 3.88 2.11 -15.63
CA TYR A 43 5.18 2.75 -15.48
C TYR A 43 5.95 2.16 -14.30
N GLN A 44 5.32 2.05 -13.13
CA GLN A 44 5.94 1.47 -11.94
C GLN A 44 6.32 0.00 -12.16
N ASP A 45 5.46 -0.78 -12.83
CA ASP A 45 5.76 -2.18 -13.13
C ASP A 45 7.00 -2.35 -14.01
N LYS A 46 7.17 -1.49 -15.01
CA LYS A 46 8.34 -1.51 -15.91
C LYS A 46 9.61 -0.98 -15.25
N THR A 47 9.48 0.05 -14.42
CA THR A 47 10.63 0.82 -13.90
C THR A 47 11.19 0.24 -12.60
N LEU A 48 10.32 -0.33 -11.74
CA LEU A 48 10.72 -0.91 -10.46
C LEU A 48 11.16 -2.37 -10.65
N ARG A 49 12.33 -2.56 -11.26
CA ARG A 49 12.96 -3.87 -11.53
C ARG A 49 14.45 -3.81 -11.18
N ASP A 50 15.06 -4.96 -10.93
CA ASP A 50 16.48 -5.12 -10.60
C ASP A 50 16.92 -4.24 -9.40
N LEU A 51 16.08 -4.14 -8.38
CA LEU A 51 16.25 -3.23 -7.26
C LEU A 51 17.27 -3.81 -6.24
N PRO A 52 18.33 -3.06 -5.91
CA PRO A 52 19.38 -3.50 -4.96
C PRO A 52 18.98 -3.24 -3.51
N CYS A 53 17.87 -3.81 -3.06
CA CYS A 53 17.36 -3.63 -1.69
C CYS A 53 18.13 -4.47 -0.68
N LYS A 54 18.11 -4.03 0.58
CA LYS A 54 18.69 -4.79 1.70
C LYS A 54 17.63 -5.28 2.68
N ARG A 55 16.69 -4.42 3.05
CA ARG A 55 15.71 -4.68 4.11
C ARG A 55 14.32 -4.28 3.65
N ILE A 56 13.43 -5.24 3.58
CA ILE A 56 12.06 -5.04 3.10
C ILE A 56 11.09 -5.32 4.24
N GLN A 57 10.05 -4.50 4.32
CA GLN A 57 8.93 -4.68 5.25
C GLN A 57 7.64 -4.81 4.46
N CYS A 58 6.81 -5.81 4.81
CA CYS A 58 5.50 -6.02 4.20
C CYS A 58 4.39 -6.01 5.25
N ASP A 59 3.25 -5.47 4.87
CA ASP A 59 2.01 -5.43 5.67
C ASP A 59 0.80 -5.22 4.76
N GLU A 60 -0.42 -5.46 5.28
CA GLU A 60 -1.66 -5.19 4.58
C GLU A 60 -2.49 -4.12 5.29
N ILE A 61 -3.02 -3.18 4.52
CA ILE A 61 -3.98 -2.22 5.02
C ILE A 61 -5.40 -2.59 4.60
N TRP A 62 -6.29 -2.76 5.58
CA TRP A 62 -7.70 -3.02 5.36
C TRP A 62 -8.43 -1.81 4.81
N ASN A 63 -9.33 -2.07 3.86
CA ASN A 63 -10.34 -1.17 3.35
C ASN A 63 -11.61 -1.98 3.01
N PHE A 64 -12.59 -1.38 2.37
CA PHE A 64 -13.73 -2.06 1.79
C PHE A 64 -14.16 -1.37 0.49
N CYS A 65 -14.76 -2.14 -0.39
CA CYS A 65 -15.33 -1.66 -1.64
C CYS A 65 -16.83 -1.94 -1.67
N TYR A 66 -17.61 -1.07 -2.28
CA TYR A 66 -19.06 -1.09 -2.39
C TYR A 66 -19.78 -0.98 -1.03
N ALA A 67 -19.60 -1.94 -0.13
CA ALA A 67 -20.14 -1.98 1.23
C ALA A 67 -19.15 -2.66 2.17
N LYS A 68 -19.31 -2.50 3.49
CA LYS A 68 -18.60 -3.34 4.47
C LYS A 68 -19.11 -4.77 4.34
N GLU A 69 -18.26 -5.76 4.61
CA GLU A 69 -18.56 -7.18 4.47
C GLU A 69 -19.95 -7.58 5.00
N LYS A 70 -20.27 -7.18 6.23
CA LYS A 70 -21.57 -7.47 6.88
C LYS A 70 -22.78 -6.84 6.19
N ASN A 71 -22.60 -5.89 5.29
CA ASN A 71 -23.65 -5.15 4.60
C ASN A 71 -23.65 -5.41 3.08
N VAL A 72 -22.85 -6.38 2.61
CA VAL A 72 -22.87 -6.79 1.21
C VAL A 72 -24.21 -7.47 0.91
N PRO A 73 -24.92 -7.06 -0.16
CA PRO A 73 -26.15 -7.74 -0.60
C PRO A 73 -25.91 -9.22 -0.90
N ASP A 74 -26.93 -10.05 -0.69
CA ASP A 74 -26.82 -11.51 -0.81
C ASP A 74 -26.40 -11.97 -2.22
N ASP A 75 -26.82 -11.27 -3.26
CA ASP A 75 -26.47 -11.49 -4.67
C ASP A 75 -24.99 -11.21 -5.01
N HIS A 76 -24.29 -10.49 -4.14
CA HIS A 76 -22.85 -10.14 -4.31
C HIS A 76 -21.95 -10.72 -3.22
N LYS A 77 -22.48 -11.55 -2.31
CA LYS A 77 -21.67 -12.17 -1.25
C LYS A 77 -20.59 -13.09 -1.83
N GLY A 78 -19.36 -12.87 -1.38
CA GLY A 78 -18.19 -13.64 -1.83
C GLY A 78 -17.62 -13.20 -3.18
N GLU A 79 -18.24 -12.26 -3.87
CA GLU A 79 -17.70 -11.67 -5.10
C GLU A 79 -16.57 -10.69 -4.78
N PHE A 80 -15.45 -10.75 -5.53
CA PHE A 80 -14.35 -9.81 -5.34
C PHE A 80 -14.74 -8.40 -5.79
N GLY A 81 -14.43 -7.41 -4.96
CA GLY A 81 -14.84 -6.02 -5.18
C GLY A 81 -16.10 -5.61 -4.43
N TYR A 82 -16.72 -6.56 -3.70
CA TYR A 82 -17.79 -6.32 -2.74
C TYR A 82 -17.36 -6.79 -1.36
N GLY A 83 -17.35 -5.90 -0.36
CA GLY A 83 -16.93 -6.23 0.99
C GLY A 83 -15.49 -5.82 1.30
N ASP A 84 -14.86 -6.58 2.17
CA ASP A 84 -13.52 -6.29 2.68
C ASP A 84 -12.44 -6.52 1.61
N VAL A 85 -11.54 -5.54 1.51
CA VAL A 85 -10.44 -5.52 0.55
C VAL A 85 -9.18 -5.06 1.28
N TYR A 86 -8.04 -5.62 0.92
CA TYR A 86 -6.74 -5.29 1.50
C TYR A 86 -5.79 -4.76 0.42
N THR A 87 -4.96 -3.81 0.78
CA THR A 87 -3.82 -3.40 -0.04
C THR A 87 -2.56 -3.93 0.62
N TRP A 88 -1.92 -4.87 -0.05
CA TRP A 88 -0.61 -5.42 0.28
C TRP A 88 0.44 -4.43 -0.14
N THR A 89 1.46 -4.20 0.67
CA THR A 89 2.49 -3.20 0.40
C THR A 89 3.85 -3.71 0.85
N ALA A 90 4.85 -3.62 -0.03
CA ALA A 90 6.25 -3.86 0.29
C ALA A 90 7.04 -2.54 0.19
N ILE A 91 7.76 -2.20 1.25
CA ILE A 91 8.60 -1.01 1.32
C ILE A 91 10.05 -1.39 1.63
N ASP A 92 10.99 -0.78 0.92
CA ASP A 92 12.40 -0.82 1.32
C ASP A 92 12.61 0.07 2.55
N ALA A 93 13.10 -0.53 3.62
CA ALA A 93 13.32 0.15 4.89
C ALA A 93 14.41 1.23 4.82
N ASP A 94 15.35 1.13 3.88
CA ASP A 94 16.45 2.07 3.72
C ASP A 94 16.02 3.28 2.89
N THR A 95 15.58 3.04 1.66
CA THR A 95 15.25 4.08 0.68
C THR A 95 13.82 4.58 0.76
N LYS A 96 12.96 3.92 1.54
CA LYS A 96 11.51 4.18 1.66
C LYS A 96 10.74 3.95 0.35
N LEU A 97 11.34 3.36 -0.66
CA LEU A 97 10.69 3.05 -1.93
C LEU A 97 9.61 1.98 -1.71
N ILE A 98 8.42 2.23 -2.23
CA ILE A 98 7.41 1.18 -2.38
C ILE A 98 7.76 0.36 -3.61
N LEU A 99 8.12 -0.90 -3.37
CA LEU A 99 8.63 -1.82 -4.39
C LEU A 99 7.49 -2.50 -5.14
N SER A 100 6.50 -2.96 -4.38
CA SER A 100 5.34 -3.70 -4.86
C SER A 100 4.10 -3.36 -4.05
N PHE A 101 2.94 -3.40 -4.69
CA PHE A 101 1.63 -3.28 -4.06
C PHE A 101 0.59 -4.10 -4.83
N LEU A 102 -0.38 -4.63 -4.10
CA LEU A 102 -1.46 -5.43 -4.66
C LEU A 102 -2.77 -5.15 -3.91
N VAL A 103 -3.84 -4.88 -4.64
CA VAL A 103 -5.20 -4.80 -4.08
C VAL A 103 -5.85 -6.16 -4.19
N GLY A 104 -6.27 -6.77 -3.07
CA GLY A 104 -6.74 -8.13 -3.08
C GLY A 104 -7.45 -8.54 -1.80
N ARG A 105 -7.73 -9.84 -1.68
CA ARG A 105 -8.21 -10.45 -0.44
C ARG A 105 -7.04 -10.71 0.51
N ARG A 106 -7.33 -10.93 1.78
CA ARG A 106 -6.32 -11.33 2.76
C ARG A 106 -6.28 -12.85 2.90
N ASP A 107 -5.81 -13.53 1.86
CA ASP A 107 -5.74 -14.98 1.78
C ASP A 107 -4.41 -15.46 1.18
N ALA A 108 -4.22 -16.79 1.14
CA ALA A 108 -2.99 -17.40 0.65
C ALA A 108 -2.75 -17.16 -0.85
N HIS A 109 -3.80 -17.02 -1.65
CA HIS A 109 -3.68 -16.77 -3.09
C HIS A 109 -3.08 -15.39 -3.36
N TYR A 110 -3.61 -14.35 -2.74
CA TYR A 110 -3.09 -12.99 -2.90
C TYR A 110 -1.71 -12.82 -2.25
N ALA A 111 -1.45 -13.48 -1.12
CA ALA A 111 -0.10 -13.52 -0.53
C ALA A 111 0.93 -14.10 -1.51
N HIS A 112 0.58 -15.19 -2.20
CA HIS A 112 1.46 -15.84 -3.17
C HIS A 112 1.75 -14.93 -4.37
N ILE A 113 0.71 -14.34 -4.98
CA ILE A 113 0.87 -13.39 -6.11
C ILE A 113 1.75 -12.21 -5.70
N PHE A 114 1.51 -11.65 -4.51
CA PHE A 114 2.25 -10.50 -4.00
C PHE A 114 3.74 -10.82 -3.76
N MET A 115 4.05 -11.99 -3.20
CA MET A 115 5.45 -12.40 -2.96
C MET A 115 6.19 -12.72 -4.27
N LEU A 116 5.53 -13.34 -5.25
CA LEU A 116 6.11 -13.56 -6.58
C LEU A 116 6.41 -12.24 -7.29
N ASP A 117 5.49 -11.27 -7.24
CA ASP A 117 5.74 -9.94 -7.80
C ASP A 117 6.90 -9.25 -7.10
N LEU A 118 6.96 -9.30 -5.76
CA LEU A 118 8.06 -8.72 -4.99
C LEU A 118 9.41 -9.35 -5.35
N GLU A 119 9.49 -10.68 -5.38
CA GLU A 119 10.72 -11.39 -5.74
C GLU A 119 11.23 -10.97 -7.13
N SER A 120 10.34 -10.93 -8.13
CA SER A 120 10.67 -10.56 -9.51
C SER A 120 11.24 -9.14 -9.68
N ARG A 121 11.13 -8.30 -8.66
CA ARG A 121 11.63 -6.91 -8.66
C ARG A 121 13.02 -6.77 -8.05
N LEU A 122 13.51 -7.80 -7.37
CA LEU A 122 14.73 -7.73 -6.58
C LEU A 122 15.94 -8.27 -7.36
N LYS A 123 17.07 -7.62 -7.16
CA LYS A 123 18.35 -8.01 -7.79
C LYS A 123 19.16 -8.98 -6.94
N ASN A 124 18.95 -8.97 -5.64
CA ASN A 124 19.80 -9.66 -4.66
C ASN A 124 19.00 -10.20 -3.49
N ARG A 125 19.61 -11.13 -2.75
CA ARG A 125 19.10 -11.61 -1.46
C ARG A 125 18.83 -10.45 -0.50
N VAL A 126 17.69 -10.49 0.19
CA VAL A 126 17.22 -9.43 1.10
C VAL A 126 16.83 -9.98 2.47
N GLN A 127 16.82 -9.11 3.48
CA GLN A 127 16.12 -9.38 4.73
C GLN A 127 14.67 -8.90 4.62
N LEU A 128 13.72 -9.82 4.74
CA LEU A 128 12.29 -9.56 4.74
C LEU A 128 11.72 -9.63 6.15
N THR A 129 10.88 -8.65 6.51
CA THR A 129 10.06 -8.70 7.73
C THR A 129 8.59 -8.51 7.38
N THR A 130 7.74 -9.42 7.82
CA THR A 130 6.28 -9.29 7.73
C THR A 130 5.65 -9.24 9.12
N ASP A 131 4.35 -8.94 9.19
CA ASP A 131 3.55 -9.17 10.39
C ASP A 131 3.34 -10.69 10.65
N GLY A 132 2.54 -11.02 11.68
CA GLY A 132 2.24 -12.42 12.05
C GLY A 132 1.22 -13.12 11.13
N HIS A 133 0.88 -12.59 9.95
CA HIS A 133 -0.09 -13.21 9.06
C HIS A 133 0.47 -14.50 8.43
N ARG A 134 -0.15 -15.66 8.76
CA ARG A 134 0.37 -16.98 8.40
C ARG A 134 0.46 -17.24 6.89
N ALA A 135 -0.34 -16.55 6.07
CA ALA A 135 -0.30 -16.71 4.62
C ALA A 135 1.08 -16.38 4.02
N TYR A 136 1.86 -15.52 4.68
CA TYR A 136 3.22 -15.21 4.25
C TYR A 136 4.18 -16.39 4.32
N LEU A 137 4.01 -17.33 5.27
CA LEU A 137 4.96 -18.45 5.45
C LEU A 137 5.15 -19.24 4.15
N THR A 138 4.08 -19.77 3.60
CA THR A 138 4.10 -20.53 2.34
C THR A 138 4.37 -19.65 1.13
N ALA A 139 3.85 -18.40 1.12
CA ALA A 139 4.05 -17.49 -0.01
C ALA A 139 5.52 -17.09 -0.18
N VAL A 140 6.23 -16.79 0.92
CA VAL A 140 7.65 -16.46 0.91
C VAL A 140 8.50 -17.67 0.51
N GLU A 141 8.21 -18.85 1.06
CA GLU A 141 8.90 -20.08 0.70
C GLU A 141 8.79 -20.39 -0.79
N ASN A 142 7.58 -20.28 -1.35
CA ASN A 142 7.33 -20.56 -2.77
C ASN A 142 7.97 -19.52 -3.71
N ALA A 143 8.02 -18.24 -3.32
CA ALA A 143 8.57 -17.19 -4.17
C ALA A 143 10.10 -17.17 -4.13
N PHE A 144 10.71 -17.29 -2.95
CA PHE A 144 12.14 -17.07 -2.77
C PHE A 144 12.96 -18.37 -2.67
N GLY A 145 12.34 -19.55 -2.47
CA GLY A 145 13.02 -20.84 -2.45
C GLY A 145 14.16 -20.93 -1.44
N GLY A 146 14.13 -20.13 -0.36
CA GLY A 146 15.18 -20.05 0.66
C GLY A 146 16.28 -19.01 0.37
N ASP A 147 16.27 -18.32 -0.76
CA ASP A 147 17.19 -17.20 -1.04
C ASP A 147 16.75 -15.89 -0.40
N ILE A 148 16.44 -15.97 0.89
CA ILE A 148 15.96 -14.84 1.69
C ILE A 148 16.36 -14.99 3.16
N ASP A 149 16.50 -13.88 3.88
CA ASP A 149 16.59 -13.85 5.34
C ASP A 149 15.25 -13.36 5.88
N TYR A 150 14.38 -14.28 6.33
CA TYR A 150 12.99 -13.97 6.63
C TYR A 150 12.66 -14.07 8.12
N ALA A 151 12.01 -13.05 8.63
CA ALA A 151 11.46 -13.00 9.98
C ALA A 151 10.04 -12.46 10.02
N MET A 152 9.26 -12.94 10.97
CA MET A 152 7.95 -12.39 11.32
C MET A 152 8.02 -11.62 12.63
N LEU A 153 7.39 -10.45 12.66
CA LEU A 153 7.22 -9.64 13.85
C LEU A 153 5.77 -9.74 14.32
N VAL A 154 5.55 -10.47 15.41
CA VAL A 154 4.22 -10.66 16.01
C VAL A 154 4.03 -9.69 17.15
N LYS A 155 3.02 -8.82 17.07
CA LYS A 155 2.63 -7.92 18.14
C LYS A 155 1.63 -8.63 19.05
N LEU A 156 1.92 -8.68 20.34
CA LEU A 156 1.03 -9.18 21.38
C LEU A 156 0.18 -8.02 21.90
N TYR A 157 -1.12 -8.21 21.90
CA TYR A 157 -2.05 -7.20 22.42
C TYR A 157 -2.70 -7.70 23.71
N GLY A 158 -2.57 -6.91 24.78
CA GLY A 158 -3.25 -7.16 26.04
C GLY A 158 -4.76 -6.93 25.92
N GLN A 159 -5.53 -7.61 26.80
CA GLN A 159 -6.94 -7.28 26.96
C GLN A 159 -7.04 -5.94 27.71
N PRO A 160 -7.65 -4.88 27.12
CA PRO A 160 -7.86 -3.65 27.87
C PRO A 160 -8.85 -3.89 29.00
N GLU A 161 -8.53 -3.45 30.21
CA GLU A 161 -9.42 -3.46 31.41
C GLU A 161 -10.64 -2.54 31.27
N SER A 162 -10.84 -1.94 30.12
CA SER A 162 -11.83 -0.92 29.85
C SER A 162 -13.23 -1.46 29.53
N THR A 163 -14.27 -0.71 29.90
CA THR A 163 -15.68 -1.00 29.60
C THR A 163 -15.95 -1.16 28.09
N LYS A 164 -16.99 -1.90 27.69
CA LYS A 164 -17.36 -2.18 26.28
C LYS A 164 -17.39 -0.92 25.37
N ASN A 165 -17.73 0.24 25.91
CA ASN A 165 -17.80 1.50 25.14
C ASN A 165 -16.42 2.11 24.88
N GLN A 166 -15.47 1.97 25.80
CA GLN A 166 -14.09 2.44 25.61
C GLN A 166 -13.33 1.57 24.61
N ARG A 167 -13.58 0.24 24.58
CA ARG A 167 -12.98 -0.70 23.62
C ARG A 167 -13.29 -0.36 22.15
N ARG A 168 -14.37 0.35 21.88
CA ARG A 168 -14.81 0.69 20.52
C ARG A 168 -13.92 1.75 19.85
N TYR A 169 -13.27 2.60 20.62
CA TYR A 169 -12.52 3.76 20.12
C TYR A 169 -11.05 3.79 20.54
N SER A 170 -10.65 2.99 21.53
CA SER A 170 -9.26 2.86 21.96
C SER A 170 -8.62 1.66 21.27
N PRO A 171 -7.45 1.82 20.62
CA PRO A 171 -6.69 0.68 20.10
C PRO A 171 -6.28 -0.23 21.26
N ALA A 172 -6.17 -1.55 21.01
CA ALA A 172 -5.62 -2.48 21.97
C ALA A 172 -4.16 -2.09 22.27
N GLU A 173 -3.77 -2.15 23.55
CA GLU A 173 -2.41 -1.84 23.96
C GLU A 173 -1.46 -2.96 23.56
N CYS A 174 -0.36 -2.62 22.88
CA CYS A 174 0.69 -3.56 22.55
C CYS A 174 1.50 -3.87 23.81
N THR A 175 1.34 -5.09 24.34
CA THR A 175 1.98 -5.55 25.59
C THR A 175 3.32 -6.25 25.36
N GLY A 176 3.65 -6.61 24.11
CA GLY A 176 4.90 -7.27 23.77
C GLY A 176 5.08 -7.44 22.27
N ILE A 177 6.30 -7.80 21.89
CA ILE A 177 6.70 -8.08 20.51
C ILE A 177 7.50 -9.36 20.49
N GLU A 178 7.12 -10.31 19.63
CA GLU A 178 7.89 -11.51 19.33
C GLU A 178 8.53 -11.38 17.95
N LYS A 179 9.83 -11.69 17.86
CA LYS A 179 10.60 -11.72 16.63
C LYS A 179 10.93 -13.16 16.28
N ASN A 180 10.20 -13.73 15.34
CA ASN A 180 10.32 -15.12 14.94
C ASN A 180 11.14 -15.21 13.66
N ILE A 181 12.35 -15.76 13.74
CA ILE A 181 13.18 -16.06 12.58
C ILE A 181 12.59 -17.30 11.91
N ILE A 182 12.24 -17.19 10.63
CA ILE A 182 11.62 -18.26 9.85
C ILE A 182 12.63 -18.90 8.91
N TYR A 183 13.44 -18.07 8.22
CA TYR A 183 14.40 -18.53 7.22
C TYR A 183 15.70 -17.72 7.27
N GLY A 184 16.82 -18.37 6.96
CA GLY A 184 18.13 -17.73 6.87
C GLY A 184 18.66 -17.16 8.18
N ASN A 185 19.35 -16.03 8.11
CA ASN A 185 19.99 -15.39 9.26
C ASN A 185 19.72 -13.88 9.29
N PRO A 186 18.47 -13.44 9.49
CA PRO A 186 18.15 -12.02 9.55
C PRO A 186 18.78 -11.35 10.77
N ASP A 187 19.30 -10.13 10.59
CA ASP A 187 19.79 -9.30 11.71
C ASP A 187 18.61 -8.94 12.63
N LYS A 188 18.65 -9.40 13.86
CA LYS A 188 17.58 -9.22 14.86
C LYS A 188 17.24 -7.76 15.14
N LYS A 189 18.23 -6.84 15.03
CA LYS A 189 18.01 -5.40 15.26
C LYS A 189 17.12 -4.79 14.15
N ASP A 190 17.20 -5.32 12.93
CA ASP A 190 16.52 -4.83 11.75
C ASP A 190 15.15 -5.50 11.52
N ILE A 191 14.77 -6.49 12.36
CA ILE A 191 13.41 -7.07 12.34
C ILE A 191 12.43 -6.03 12.86
N SER A 192 11.68 -5.40 11.95
CA SER A 192 10.73 -4.31 12.22
C SER A 192 9.69 -4.21 11.11
N THR A 193 8.48 -3.74 11.45
CA THR A 193 7.40 -3.38 10.51
C THR A 193 7.06 -1.88 10.56
N SER A 194 7.88 -1.09 11.24
CA SER A 194 7.56 0.31 11.55
C SER A 194 7.42 1.21 10.32
N TYR A 195 8.20 0.97 9.26
CA TYR A 195 8.12 1.78 8.04
C TYR A 195 6.88 1.45 7.21
N VAL A 196 6.53 0.18 7.05
CA VAL A 196 5.31 -0.21 6.33
C VAL A 196 4.06 0.22 7.10
N GLU A 197 4.05 0.13 8.44
CA GLU A 197 2.96 0.66 9.27
C GLU A 197 2.84 2.19 9.15
N ARG A 198 3.97 2.90 9.11
CA ARG A 198 3.98 4.33 8.83
C ARG A 198 3.45 4.65 7.44
N GLN A 199 3.74 3.82 6.45
CA GLN A 199 3.18 3.96 5.10
C GLN A 199 1.67 3.71 5.08
N ASN A 200 1.17 2.74 5.81
CA ASN A 200 -0.26 2.52 6.01
C ASN A 200 -0.96 3.74 6.61
N LEU A 201 -0.31 4.42 7.57
CA LEU A 201 -0.82 5.70 8.09
C LEU A 201 -0.80 6.80 7.01
N THR A 202 0.26 6.88 6.20
CA THR A 202 0.36 7.83 5.08
C THR A 202 -0.78 7.64 4.08
N MET A 203 -1.12 6.39 3.72
CA MET A 203 -2.28 6.09 2.89
C MET A 203 -3.59 6.59 3.50
N ARG A 204 -3.79 6.39 4.81
CA ARG A 204 -5.00 6.90 5.51
C ARG A 204 -5.10 8.42 5.53
N MET A 205 -3.97 9.12 5.56
CA MET A 205 -3.91 10.58 5.55
C MET A 205 -4.10 11.17 4.15
N SER A 206 -3.48 10.57 3.13
CA SER A 206 -3.39 11.12 1.78
C SER A 206 -4.40 10.52 0.79
N MET A 207 -5.11 9.46 1.17
CA MET A 207 -6.11 8.82 0.32
C MET A 207 -7.49 8.85 0.97
N ARG A 208 -8.42 9.62 0.40
CA ARG A 208 -9.78 9.72 0.94
C ARG A 208 -10.47 8.37 1.10
N ARG A 209 -10.15 7.40 0.25
CA ARG A 209 -10.75 6.05 0.25
C ARG A 209 -10.38 5.24 1.50
N PHE A 210 -9.23 5.53 2.11
CA PHE A 210 -8.73 4.87 3.34
C PHE A 210 -9.07 5.64 4.62
N THR A 211 -9.68 6.82 4.53
CA THR A 211 -10.11 7.59 5.71
C THR A 211 -11.26 6.89 6.40
N ARG A 212 -11.09 6.56 7.68
CA ARG A 212 -12.11 5.91 8.49
C ARG A 212 -13.31 6.84 8.75
N LEU A 213 -14.47 6.24 8.99
CA LEU A 213 -15.72 6.94 9.36
C LEU A 213 -16.18 7.99 8.33
N THR A 214 -15.95 7.75 7.05
CA THR A 214 -16.41 8.62 5.95
C THR A 214 -17.08 7.81 4.85
N ASN A 215 -17.90 8.48 4.03
CA ASN A 215 -18.49 7.90 2.81
C ASN A 215 -17.54 7.99 1.59
N GLY A 216 -16.22 8.08 1.83
CA GLY A 216 -15.22 8.24 0.77
C GLY A 216 -14.73 6.94 0.13
N PHE A 217 -15.30 5.80 0.50
CA PHE A 217 -14.90 4.48 0.00
C PHE A 217 -15.18 4.27 -1.49
N SER A 218 -14.46 3.35 -2.11
CA SER A 218 -14.64 2.98 -3.53
C SER A 218 -15.94 2.23 -3.75
N LYS A 219 -16.60 2.51 -4.88
CA LYS A 219 -17.80 1.78 -5.32
C LYS A 219 -17.47 0.65 -6.28
N LYS A 220 -16.30 0.71 -6.92
CA LYS A 220 -15.76 -0.29 -7.85
C LYS A 220 -14.33 -0.57 -7.48
N ILE A 221 -13.92 -1.82 -7.59
CA ILE A 221 -12.59 -2.27 -7.20
C ILE A 221 -11.50 -1.64 -8.10
N GLU A 222 -11.75 -1.54 -9.40
CA GLU A 222 -10.81 -0.98 -10.36
C GLU A 222 -10.47 0.48 -10.01
N ASN A 223 -11.46 1.26 -9.53
CA ASN A 223 -11.20 2.63 -9.07
C ASN A 223 -10.37 2.70 -7.79
N LEU A 224 -10.38 1.65 -6.97
CA LEU A 224 -9.48 1.54 -5.83
C LEU A 224 -8.06 1.24 -6.29
N GLU A 225 -7.89 0.28 -7.19
CA GLU A 225 -6.59 -0.11 -7.78
C GLU A 225 -5.91 1.09 -8.45
N HIS A 226 -6.60 1.81 -9.34
CA HIS A 226 -6.06 3.03 -9.97
C HIS A 226 -5.70 4.12 -8.95
N SER A 227 -6.49 4.26 -7.88
CA SER A 227 -6.20 5.23 -6.82
C SER A 227 -4.95 4.84 -6.01
N VAL A 228 -4.72 3.55 -5.77
CA VAL A 228 -3.53 3.03 -5.10
C VAL A 228 -2.31 3.21 -6.00
N ALA A 229 -2.40 2.88 -7.29
CA ALA A 229 -1.32 3.06 -8.25
C ALA A 229 -0.88 4.53 -8.36
N LEU A 230 -1.85 5.46 -8.46
CA LEU A 230 -1.58 6.89 -8.47
C LEU A 230 -0.93 7.36 -7.14
N HIS A 231 -1.41 6.87 -6.01
CA HIS A 231 -0.85 7.24 -4.71
C HIS A 231 0.61 6.83 -4.59
N PHE A 232 0.95 5.59 -4.95
CA PHE A 232 2.33 5.11 -4.86
C PHE A 232 3.24 5.72 -5.93
N MET A 233 2.71 6.04 -7.11
CA MET A 233 3.44 6.83 -8.09
C MET A 233 3.83 8.20 -7.52
N HIS A 234 2.88 8.94 -6.97
CA HIS A 234 3.15 10.23 -6.33
C HIS A 234 4.11 10.09 -5.15
N TYR A 235 3.94 9.08 -4.29
CA TYR A 235 4.80 8.84 -3.14
C TYR A 235 6.25 8.53 -3.57
N ASN A 236 6.43 7.64 -4.54
CA ASN A 236 7.76 7.22 -4.98
C ASN A 236 8.50 8.30 -5.78
N PHE A 237 7.82 9.00 -6.68
CA PHE A 237 8.46 9.84 -7.69
C PHE A 237 8.31 11.35 -7.48
N ALA A 238 7.21 11.81 -6.85
CA ALA A 238 6.91 13.24 -6.75
C ALA A 238 7.08 13.81 -5.34
N ARG A 239 6.71 13.04 -4.32
CA ARG A 239 6.72 13.52 -2.94
C ARG A 239 8.11 13.44 -2.33
N ILE A 240 8.66 14.59 -1.91
CA ILE A 240 9.91 14.65 -1.14
C ILE A 240 9.70 14.02 0.24
N HIS A 241 10.47 12.99 0.53
CA HIS A 241 10.44 12.31 1.83
C HIS A 241 11.21 13.11 2.88
N LYS A 242 10.58 13.39 4.04
CA LYS A 242 11.14 14.31 5.04
C LYS A 242 12.55 13.94 5.52
N THR A 243 12.82 12.65 5.72
CA THR A 243 14.13 12.18 6.22
C THR A 243 15.17 12.01 5.12
N LEU A 244 14.76 11.65 3.90
CA LEU A 244 15.66 11.52 2.75
C LEU A 244 16.02 12.87 2.13
N ARG A 245 15.13 13.86 2.21
CA ARG A 245 15.23 15.17 1.56
C ARG A 245 15.10 15.13 0.04
N ILE A 246 14.87 13.95 -0.52
CA ILE A 246 14.61 13.66 -1.92
C ILE A 246 13.43 12.68 -2.01
N THR A 247 13.02 12.28 -3.22
CA THR A 247 12.01 11.25 -3.39
C THR A 247 12.62 9.85 -3.22
N PRO A 248 11.82 8.82 -2.84
CA PRO A 248 12.31 7.45 -2.79
C PRO A 248 12.91 6.95 -4.11
N ALA A 249 12.34 7.34 -5.25
CA ALA A 249 12.87 6.98 -6.58
C ALA A 249 14.23 7.63 -6.88
N MET A 250 14.46 8.85 -6.39
CA MET A 250 15.78 9.51 -6.47
C MET A 250 16.80 8.81 -5.58
N GLU A 251 16.41 8.36 -4.38
CA GLU A 251 17.31 7.67 -3.44
C GLU A 251 17.89 6.38 -4.03
N VAL A 252 17.11 5.66 -4.84
CA VAL A 252 17.57 4.45 -5.52
C VAL A 252 18.15 4.70 -6.92
N GLY A 253 18.21 5.96 -7.37
CA GLY A 253 18.77 6.35 -8.66
C GLY A 253 17.88 6.04 -9.88
N ILE A 254 16.58 5.80 -9.68
CA ILE A 254 15.60 5.56 -10.77
C ILE A 254 15.12 6.88 -11.38
N ALA A 255 15.10 7.96 -10.58
CA ALA A 255 14.78 9.30 -11.04
C ALA A 255 15.90 10.27 -10.67
N ASP A 256 16.15 11.27 -11.50
CA ASP A 256 17.15 12.31 -11.29
C ASP A 256 16.57 13.59 -10.65
N HIS A 257 15.25 13.71 -10.59
CA HIS A 257 14.53 14.82 -9.98
C HIS A 257 13.20 14.37 -9.37
N ALA A 258 12.60 15.23 -8.56
CA ALA A 258 11.24 15.04 -8.06
C ALA A 258 10.24 15.38 -9.16
N TRP A 259 9.42 14.41 -9.57
CA TRP A 259 8.45 14.57 -10.63
C TRP A 259 7.38 15.61 -10.27
N SER A 260 7.04 16.45 -11.23
CA SER A 260 5.87 17.32 -11.16
C SER A 260 4.57 16.51 -11.40
N LEU A 261 3.44 17.11 -11.04
CA LEU A 261 2.13 16.52 -11.36
C LEU A 261 1.85 16.53 -12.87
N GLU A 262 2.45 17.45 -13.59
CA GLU A 262 2.40 17.54 -15.04
C GLU A 262 3.09 16.36 -15.71
N GLU A 263 4.23 15.89 -15.18
CA GLU A 263 4.93 14.71 -15.66
C GLU A 263 4.12 13.42 -15.39
N ILE A 264 3.50 13.30 -14.21
CA ILE A 264 2.59 12.18 -13.94
C ILE A 264 1.42 12.16 -14.94
N VAL A 265 0.83 13.33 -15.22
CA VAL A 265 -0.24 13.44 -16.25
C VAL A 265 0.30 13.17 -17.63
N GLY A 266 1.55 13.47 -17.90
CA GLY A 266 2.23 13.22 -19.18
C GLY A 266 2.30 11.74 -19.56
N LEU A 267 2.19 10.83 -18.61
CA LEU A 267 2.17 9.38 -18.87
C LEU A 267 0.98 8.90 -19.73
N ILE A 268 -0.08 9.70 -19.85
CA ILE A 268 -1.28 9.37 -20.64
C ILE A 268 -1.35 10.08 -21.98
N ASN A 269 -0.28 10.78 -22.43
CA ASN A 269 -0.23 11.52 -23.69
C ASN A 269 0.57 10.75 -24.76
#